data_3a4e5eb626abc117171f25032684c914
#
_entry.id   3a4e5eb626abc117171f25032684c914
#
_cell.length_a   1.000
_cell.length_b   1.000
_cell.length_c   1.000
_cell.angle_alpha   90.00
_cell.angle_beta   90.00
_cell.angle_gamma   90.00
#
_symmetry.space_group_name_H-M   'P 1'
#
loop_
_entity.id
_entity.type
_entity.pdbx_description
1 polymer ?
#
loop_
_entity_poly.entity_id
_entity_poly.type
_entity_poly.pdbx_seq_one_letter_code
_entity_poly.pdbx_strand_id
1 'polypeptide(L)'
;AEALRPHDARWLRANGMRDAESARQLPPELDLTPAQRTLAQRWARIDGSTGAYASALALIQQNSRFIAKDVNQALPGDLLFFDQGDDQHLMIWMDRYIAYHTGTVTRTDAGLRAVPVSELMQWKDSRWQPQGGNPNFIGVFRLAFLTR
;
A
#
# COMPACT_ATOMS: atom_id res chain seq x y z
N ALA A 1 11.27 -7.50 5.76
CA ALA A 1 9.82 -7.53 5.56
C ALA A 1 9.48 -7.07 4.15
N GLU A 2 8.85 -7.91 3.39
CA GLU A 2 8.48 -7.65 2.00
C GLU A 2 7.08 -7.04 1.93
N ALA A 3 6.92 -5.81 2.41
CA ALA A 3 5.64 -5.13 2.31
C ALA A 3 5.25 -4.86 0.85
N LEU A 4 6.25 -4.52 0.02
CA LEU A 4 6.10 -4.36 -1.42
C LEU A 4 7.38 -4.83 -2.10
N ARG A 5 7.27 -5.62 -3.17
CA ARG A 5 8.42 -5.93 -3.99
C ARG A 5 8.85 -4.70 -4.80
N PRO A 6 10.14 -4.58 -5.11
CA PRO A 6 10.63 -3.48 -5.92
C PRO A 6 9.92 -3.39 -7.27
N HIS A 7 9.30 -2.26 -7.50
CA HIS A 7 8.69 -1.92 -8.78
C HIS A 7 9.51 -0.80 -9.41
N ASP A 8 10.55 -1.19 -10.14
CA ASP A 8 11.36 -0.22 -10.87
C ASP A 8 10.61 0.35 -12.09
N ALA A 9 11.20 1.32 -12.74
CA ALA A 9 10.62 1.94 -13.92
C ALA A 9 10.33 0.93 -15.05
N ARG A 10 11.10 -0.16 -15.11
CA ARG A 10 10.89 -1.23 -16.08
C ARG A 10 9.60 -1.99 -15.77
N TRP A 11 9.38 -2.32 -14.50
CA TRP A 11 8.15 -2.97 -14.06
C TRP A 11 6.94 -2.07 -14.30
N LEU A 12 7.04 -0.78 -13.95
CA LEU A 12 5.96 0.18 -14.18
C LEU A 12 5.56 0.23 -15.65
N ARG A 13 6.54 0.36 -16.55
CA ARG A 13 6.29 0.37 -17.99
C ARG A 13 5.69 -0.94 -18.50
N ALA A 14 6.20 -2.07 -18.02
CA ALA A 14 5.73 -3.40 -18.42
C ALA A 14 4.25 -3.62 -18.03
N ASN A 15 3.81 -2.96 -16.95
CA ASN A 15 2.44 -3.07 -16.46
C ASN A 15 1.53 -1.93 -16.95
N GLY A 16 1.98 -1.17 -17.94
CA GLY A 16 1.19 -0.11 -18.54
C GLY A 16 1.05 1.12 -17.67
N MET A 17 1.79 1.19 -16.59
CA MET A 17 1.88 2.38 -15.76
C MET A 17 2.72 3.42 -16.51
N ARG A 18 2.17 4.61 -16.66
CA ARG A 18 2.97 5.71 -17.17
C ARG A 18 4.13 5.97 -16.21
N ASP A 19 5.20 6.51 -16.76
CA ASP A 19 6.33 6.99 -15.98
C ASP A 19 5.88 7.83 -14.77
N ALA A 20 6.81 8.12 -13.90
CA ALA A 20 6.61 8.95 -12.71
C ALA A 20 5.81 10.26 -12.94
N GLU A 21 5.55 10.61 -14.20
CA GLU A 21 4.71 11.76 -14.58
C GLU A 21 3.23 11.57 -14.21
N SER A 22 2.71 10.34 -14.23
CA SER A 22 1.32 10.08 -13.86
C SER A 22 1.14 9.87 -12.36
N ALA A 23 2.21 9.52 -11.65
CA ALA A 23 2.18 9.31 -10.22
C ALA A 23 3.01 10.38 -9.52
N ARG A 24 2.36 11.19 -8.70
CA ARG A 24 3.03 12.25 -7.96
C ARG A 24 3.99 11.66 -6.92
N GLN A 25 5.25 12.06 -6.98
CA GLN A 25 6.21 11.70 -5.94
C GLN A 25 5.84 12.36 -4.63
N LEU A 26 5.79 11.56 -3.56
CA LEU A 26 5.60 12.06 -2.21
C LEU A 26 6.96 12.45 -1.60
N PRO A 27 6.98 13.35 -0.61
CA PRO A 27 8.21 13.70 0.08
C PRO A 27 8.92 12.46 0.61
N PRO A 28 10.26 12.38 0.46
CA PRO A 28 11.03 11.21 0.91
C PRO A 28 11.06 11.05 2.42
N GLU A 29 10.85 12.12 3.17
CA GLU A 29 10.83 12.12 4.62
C GLU A 29 9.55 12.74 5.13
N LEU A 30 8.88 12.02 6.00
CA LEU A 30 7.81 12.55 6.83
C LEU A 30 8.41 12.78 8.22
N ASP A 31 8.33 14.01 8.69
CA ASP A 31 8.68 14.32 10.08
C ASP A 31 7.67 13.64 11.00
N LEU A 32 8.07 12.50 11.54
CA LEU A 32 7.23 11.76 12.47
C LEU A 32 7.24 12.43 13.84
N THR A 33 6.08 12.65 14.40
CA THR A 33 5.95 13.05 15.81
C THR A 33 6.45 11.93 16.71
N PRO A 34 6.83 12.21 17.98
CA PRO A 34 7.21 11.16 18.92
C PRO A 34 6.15 10.07 19.07
N ALA A 35 4.87 10.43 19.07
CA ALA A 35 3.77 9.47 19.14
C ALA A 35 3.73 8.56 17.90
N GLN A 36 3.93 9.11 16.70
CA GLN A 36 3.99 8.33 15.47
C GLN A 36 5.19 7.38 15.45
N ARG A 37 6.35 7.81 15.94
CA ARG A 37 7.54 6.95 16.08
C ARG A 37 7.28 5.79 17.05
N THR A 38 6.57 6.04 18.13
CA THR A 38 6.18 5.00 19.08
C THR A 38 5.26 3.97 18.43
N LEU A 39 4.30 4.40 17.63
CA LEU A 39 3.41 3.51 16.88
C LEU A 39 4.17 2.67 15.86
N ALA A 40 5.10 3.27 15.14
CA ALA A 40 5.91 2.57 14.13
C ALA A 40 6.79 1.46 14.71
N GLN A 41 6.99 1.42 16.02
CA GLN A 41 7.76 0.38 16.68
C GLN A 41 6.92 -0.77 17.24
N ARG A 42 5.63 -0.79 16.98
CA ARG A 42 4.67 -1.71 17.61
C ARG A 42 3.92 -2.62 16.64
N TRP A 43 4.50 -2.87 15.49
CA TRP A 43 3.88 -3.81 14.55
C TRP A 43 4.02 -5.24 15.07
N ALA A 44 2.90 -5.95 15.19
CA ALA A 44 2.91 -7.37 15.48
C ALA A 44 3.39 -8.16 14.26
N ARG A 45 4.21 -9.16 14.49
CA ARG A 45 4.74 -10.05 13.46
C ARG A 45 4.09 -11.42 13.55
N ILE A 46 4.23 -12.18 12.48
CA ILE A 46 3.66 -13.54 12.38
C ILE A 46 4.21 -14.47 13.45
N ASP A 47 5.46 -14.29 13.86
CA ASP A 47 6.12 -15.07 14.91
C ASP A 47 5.74 -14.66 16.34
N GLY A 48 4.84 -13.68 16.49
CA GLY A 48 4.39 -13.17 17.79
C GLY A 48 5.27 -12.06 18.37
N SER A 49 6.40 -11.73 17.74
CA SER A 49 7.23 -10.60 18.16
C SER A 49 6.63 -9.27 17.71
N THR A 50 7.17 -8.17 18.24
CA THR A 50 6.83 -6.81 17.80
C THR A 50 8.07 -6.06 17.35
N GLY A 51 7.89 -5.08 16.49
CA GLY A 51 9.02 -4.29 16.01
C GLY A 51 8.62 -3.18 15.05
N ALA A 52 9.62 -2.47 14.56
CA ALA A 52 9.45 -1.34 13.64
C ALA A 52 9.06 -1.77 12.22
N TYR A 53 9.25 -3.05 11.89
CA TYR A 53 8.98 -3.57 10.55
C TYR A 53 8.04 -4.76 10.62
N ALA A 54 7.16 -4.85 9.64
CA ALA A 54 6.27 -5.98 9.45
C ALA A 54 6.11 -6.26 7.95
N SER A 55 5.90 -7.53 7.59
CA SER A 55 5.57 -7.89 6.21
C SER A 55 4.17 -7.40 5.85
N ALA A 56 3.86 -7.34 4.56
CA ALA A 56 2.51 -7.04 4.11
C ALA A 56 1.49 -8.00 4.74
N LEU A 57 1.82 -9.28 4.76
CA LEU A 57 0.96 -10.30 5.35
C LEU A 57 0.75 -10.09 6.86
N ALA A 58 1.81 -9.72 7.60
CA ALA A 58 1.70 -9.43 9.03
C ALA A 58 0.85 -8.17 9.30
N LEU A 59 0.96 -7.15 8.46
CA LEU A 59 0.10 -5.96 8.57
C LEU A 59 -1.36 -6.35 8.40
N ILE A 60 -1.67 -7.20 7.46
CA ILE A 60 -3.03 -7.65 7.19
C ILE A 60 -3.55 -8.59 8.29
N GLN A 61 -2.79 -9.60 8.65
CA GLN A 61 -3.25 -10.65 9.57
C GLN A 61 -3.17 -10.25 11.04
N GLN A 62 -2.17 -9.47 11.44
CA GLN A 62 -1.88 -9.21 12.85
C GLN A 62 -2.18 -7.77 13.29
N ASN A 63 -2.28 -6.82 12.36
CA ASN A 63 -2.35 -5.41 12.70
C ASN A 63 -3.58 -4.70 12.13
N SER A 64 -4.44 -5.41 11.43
CA SER A 64 -5.62 -4.83 10.80
C SER A 64 -6.81 -5.77 10.82
N ARG A 65 -7.97 -5.24 10.51
CA ARG A 65 -9.18 -6.02 10.30
C ARG A 65 -9.73 -5.79 8.90
N PHE A 66 -10.36 -6.81 8.35
CA PHE A 66 -11.07 -6.73 7.09
C PHE A 66 -12.29 -5.80 7.21
N ILE A 67 -12.45 -4.90 6.24
CA ILE A 67 -13.59 -4.00 6.15
C ILE A 67 -14.57 -4.48 5.08
N ALA A 68 -14.12 -4.56 3.84
CA ALA A 68 -14.95 -4.95 2.71
C ALA A 68 -14.08 -5.22 1.48
N LYS A 69 -14.65 -5.86 0.49
CA LYS A 69 -14.05 -5.96 -0.86
C LYS A 69 -14.53 -4.83 -1.78
N ASP A 70 -14.92 -3.73 -1.20
CA ASP A 70 -15.49 -2.56 -1.89
C ASP A 70 -14.87 -1.29 -1.34
N VAL A 71 -14.20 -0.52 -2.21
CA VAL A 71 -13.55 0.74 -1.84
C VAL A 71 -14.55 1.82 -1.40
N ASN A 72 -15.84 1.68 -1.71
CA ASN A 72 -16.86 2.59 -1.20
C ASN A 72 -16.97 2.55 0.33
N GLN A 73 -16.48 1.48 0.96
CA GLN A 73 -16.42 1.35 2.42
C GLN A 73 -15.08 1.81 3.00
N ALA A 74 -14.13 2.21 2.14
CA ALA A 74 -12.80 2.61 2.57
C ALA A 74 -12.81 4.03 3.15
N LEU A 75 -12.00 4.23 4.18
CA LEU A 75 -11.69 5.54 4.76
C LEU A 75 -10.22 5.89 4.53
N PRO A 76 -9.86 7.17 4.51
CA PRO A 76 -8.46 7.56 4.37
C PRO A 76 -7.56 6.87 5.40
N GLY A 77 -6.47 6.29 4.93
CA GLY A 77 -5.54 5.50 5.74
C GLY A 77 -5.78 4.00 5.70
N ASP A 78 -6.90 3.54 5.12
CA ASP A 78 -7.14 2.11 4.95
C ASP A 78 -6.16 1.49 3.95
N LEU A 79 -5.85 0.22 4.17
CA LEU A 79 -4.97 -0.55 3.30
C LEU A 79 -5.77 -1.27 2.23
N LEU A 80 -5.31 -1.21 1.02
CA LEU A 80 -5.79 -2.03 -0.09
C LEU A 80 -4.82 -3.18 -0.26
N PHE A 81 -5.29 -4.41 -0.08
CA PHE A 81 -4.45 -5.60 -0.15
C PHE A 81 -4.71 -6.36 -1.43
N PHE A 82 -3.60 -6.65 -2.14
CA PHE A 82 -3.59 -7.43 -3.37
C PHE A 82 -2.72 -8.66 -3.17
N ASP A 83 -3.17 -9.80 -3.65
CA ASP A 83 -2.44 -11.05 -3.58
C ASP A 83 -2.51 -11.76 -4.94
N GLN A 84 -1.34 -12.04 -5.51
CA GLN A 84 -1.19 -12.80 -6.75
C GLN A 84 -0.63 -14.20 -6.51
N GLY A 85 -0.80 -14.72 -5.30
CA GLY A 85 -0.27 -16.01 -4.90
C GLY A 85 1.09 -15.89 -4.22
N ASP A 86 2.14 -15.68 -4.98
CA ASP A 86 3.51 -15.53 -4.46
C ASP A 86 3.92 -14.07 -4.26
N ASP A 87 3.07 -13.14 -4.59
CA ASP A 87 3.38 -11.71 -4.58
C ASP A 87 2.24 -10.92 -3.92
N GLN A 88 2.50 -10.33 -2.76
CA GLN A 88 1.55 -9.51 -2.02
C GLN A 88 1.91 -8.04 -2.11
N HIS A 89 0.89 -7.20 -2.32
CA HIS A 89 1.05 -5.76 -2.43
C HIS A 89 0.05 -5.02 -1.54
N LEU A 90 0.51 -3.92 -0.97
CA LEU A 90 -0.31 -2.98 -0.23
C LEU A 90 -0.28 -1.62 -0.91
N MET A 91 -1.45 -1.01 -0.98
CA MET A 91 -1.60 0.40 -1.30
C MET A 91 -2.39 1.06 -0.18
N ILE A 92 -2.30 2.38 -0.07
CA ILE A 92 -3.00 3.13 0.96
C ILE A 92 -4.09 3.97 0.29
N TRP A 93 -5.32 3.77 0.74
CA TRP A 93 -6.46 4.56 0.30
C TRP A 93 -6.44 5.93 0.96
N MET A 94 -6.48 6.99 0.14
CA MET A 94 -6.50 8.37 0.62
C MET A 94 -7.71 9.14 0.06
N ASP A 95 -8.77 8.44 -0.27
CA ASP A 95 -10.03 8.93 -0.83
C ASP A 95 -9.93 9.34 -2.30
N ARG A 96 -9.23 10.41 -2.63
CA ARG A 96 -9.10 10.90 -4.00
C ARG A 96 -7.90 10.33 -4.74
N TYR A 97 -6.91 9.88 -4.01
CA TYR A 97 -5.71 9.26 -4.55
C TYR A 97 -5.33 8.04 -3.75
N ILE A 98 -4.45 7.26 -4.33
CA ILE A 98 -3.88 6.08 -3.69
C ILE A 98 -2.38 6.27 -3.58
N ALA A 99 -1.83 6.01 -2.40
CA ALA A 99 -0.40 6.01 -2.17
C ALA A 99 0.15 4.58 -2.28
N TYR A 100 1.29 4.43 -2.91
CA TYR A 100 1.97 3.15 -3.03
C TYR A 100 3.48 3.33 -3.09
N HIS A 101 4.20 2.25 -2.89
CA HIS A 101 5.66 2.24 -2.95
C HIS A 101 6.12 1.52 -4.21
N THR A 102 7.06 2.12 -4.95
CA THR A 102 7.64 1.52 -6.16
C THR A 102 8.54 0.32 -5.85
N GLY A 103 8.97 0.20 -4.62
CA GLY A 103 9.93 -0.80 -4.17
C GLY A 103 11.40 -0.40 -4.39
N THR A 104 11.63 0.72 -5.06
CA THR A 104 12.98 1.23 -5.28
C THR A 104 13.20 2.49 -4.46
N VAL A 105 14.26 2.48 -3.66
CA VAL A 105 14.69 3.64 -2.86
C VAL A 105 16.04 4.09 -3.40
N THR A 106 16.15 5.37 -3.70
CA THR A 106 17.38 6.01 -4.11
C THR A 106 17.75 7.12 -3.12
N ARG A 107 18.90 7.75 -3.31
CA ARG A 107 19.34 8.87 -2.48
C ARG A 107 18.35 10.05 -2.50
N THR A 108 17.67 10.26 -3.62
CA THR A 108 16.78 11.41 -3.86
C THR A 108 15.31 11.03 -3.96
N ASP A 109 14.99 9.74 -3.89
CA ASP A 109 13.63 9.22 -4.08
C ASP A 109 13.36 8.09 -3.09
N ALA A 110 12.43 8.31 -2.17
CA ALA A 110 12.01 7.30 -1.20
C ALA A 110 11.14 6.20 -1.83
N GLY A 111 10.79 6.31 -3.10
CA GLY A 111 9.96 5.32 -3.80
C GLY A 111 8.47 5.45 -3.56
N LEU A 112 8.02 6.47 -2.83
CA LEU A 112 6.61 6.70 -2.57
C LEU A 112 5.96 7.46 -3.73
N ARG A 113 4.77 7.01 -4.12
CA ARG A 113 3.97 7.61 -5.20
C ARG A 113 2.54 7.81 -4.76
N ALA A 114 1.90 8.79 -5.36
CA ALA A 114 0.47 9.00 -5.25
C ALA A 114 -0.13 9.05 -6.66
N VAL A 115 -1.19 8.29 -6.88
CA VAL A 115 -1.92 8.27 -8.14
C VAL A 115 -3.39 8.56 -7.88
N PRO A 116 -4.04 9.44 -8.68
CA PRO A 116 -5.48 9.64 -8.56
C PRO A 116 -6.23 8.32 -8.76
N VAL A 117 -7.27 8.09 -7.97
CA VAL A 117 -8.09 6.86 -8.09
C VAL A 117 -8.62 6.68 -9.50
N SER A 118 -9.11 7.75 -10.12
CA SER A 118 -9.62 7.72 -11.49
C SER A 118 -8.57 7.28 -12.51
N GLU A 119 -7.32 7.61 -12.28
CA GLU A 119 -6.20 7.24 -13.16
C GLU A 119 -5.80 5.77 -12.95
N LEU A 120 -5.74 5.31 -11.70
CA LEU A 120 -5.48 3.91 -11.38
C LEU A 120 -6.52 2.99 -12.03
N MET A 121 -7.78 3.39 -12.03
CA MET A 121 -8.87 2.61 -12.62
C MET A 121 -8.81 2.55 -14.14
N GLN A 122 -7.94 3.34 -14.78
CA GLN A 122 -7.71 3.33 -16.23
C GLN A 122 -6.40 2.62 -16.62
N TRP A 123 -5.63 2.13 -15.66
CA TRP A 123 -4.40 1.41 -15.98
C TRP A 123 -4.71 0.15 -16.80
N LYS A 124 -3.86 -0.12 -17.77
CA LYS A 124 -3.97 -1.33 -18.61
C LYS A 124 -3.87 -2.60 -17.79
N ASP A 125 -3.04 -2.59 -16.75
CA ASP A 125 -2.91 -3.70 -15.83
C ASP A 125 -4.01 -3.63 -14.78
N SER A 126 -5.09 -4.34 -15.03
CA SER A 126 -6.23 -4.39 -14.13
C SER A 126 -5.96 -5.15 -12.82
N ARG A 127 -4.82 -5.85 -12.71
CA ARG A 127 -4.45 -6.61 -11.50
C ARG A 127 -4.32 -5.73 -10.26
N TRP A 128 -4.09 -4.43 -10.45
CA TRP A 128 -3.90 -3.46 -9.39
C TRP A 128 -5.13 -2.59 -9.14
N GLN A 129 -6.22 -2.88 -9.79
CA GLN A 129 -7.45 -2.12 -9.60
C GLN A 129 -8.21 -2.62 -8.38
N PRO A 130 -8.52 -1.74 -7.41
CA PRO A 130 -9.19 -2.12 -6.17
C PRO A 130 -10.71 -2.25 -6.38
N GLN A 131 -11.11 -3.25 -7.14
CA GLN A 131 -12.52 -3.50 -7.45
C GLN A 131 -12.87 -4.97 -7.24
N GLY A 132 -14.13 -5.22 -6.89
CA GLY A 132 -14.60 -6.55 -6.53
C GLY A 132 -14.44 -7.60 -7.64
N GLY A 133 -14.45 -7.19 -8.91
CA GLY A 133 -14.23 -8.06 -10.06
C GLY A 133 -12.78 -8.47 -10.29
N ASN A 134 -11.84 -7.83 -9.60
CA ASN A 134 -10.42 -8.18 -9.69
C ASN A 134 -10.10 -9.30 -8.69
N PRO A 135 -9.77 -10.53 -9.15
CA PRO A 135 -9.48 -11.63 -8.24
C PRO A 135 -8.22 -11.43 -7.40
N ASN A 136 -7.30 -10.56 -7.82
CA ASN A 136 -6.11 -10.22 -7.05
C ASN A 136 -6.39 -9.25 -5.92
N PHE A 137 -7.47 -8.49 -6.00
CA PHE A 137 -7.87 -7.58 -4.93
C PHE A 137 -8.57 -8.36 -3.82
N ILE A 138 -7.90 -8.49 -2.70
CA ILE A 138 -8.44 -9.22 -1.54
C ILE A 138 -9.43 -8.35 -0.75
N GLY A 139 -9.13 -7.07 -0.61
CA GLY A 139 -10.06 -6.18 0.04
C GLY A 139 -9.42 -4.98 0.72
N VAL A 140 -10.27 -4.25 1.42
CA VAL A 140 -9.94 -3.09 2.25
C VAL A 140 -9.73 -3.56 3.68
N PHE A 141 -8.62 -3.16 4.27
CA PHE A 141 -8.25 -3.47 5.65
C PHE A 141 -7.98 -2.19 6.41
N ARG A 142 -8.41 -2.14 7.65
CA ARG A 142 -8.17 -0.98 8.52
C ARG A 142 -7.22 -1.36 9.63
N LEU A 143 -6.16 -0.57 9.80
CA LEU A 143 -5.22 -0.76 10.89
C LEU A 143 -5.95 -0.67 12.24
N ALA A 144 -5.60 -1.56 13.16
CA ALA A 144 -6.31 -1.71 14.42
C ALA A 144 -6.37 -0.40 15.24
N PHE A 145 -5.31 0.40 15.20
CA PHE A 145 -5.27 1.66 15.93
C PHE A 145 -6.17 2.76 15.32
N LEU A 146 -6.60 2.59 14.06
CA LEU A 146 -7.55 3.51 13.42
C LEU A 146 -9.02 3.13 13.69
N THR A 147 -9.26 2.01 14.34
CA THR A 147 -10.63 1.54 14.63
C THR A 147 -11.13 1.95 16.00
N ARG A 148 -10.36 2.72 16.72
CA ARG A 148 -10.70 3.19 18.08
C ARG A 148 -11.63 4.38 18.05
#